data_e9ae5901e5768f67fc2ea654326c5c2c
#
_entry.id   e9ae5901e5768f67fc2ea654326c5c2c
#
_cell.length_a   1.000
_cell.length_b   1.000
_cell.length_c   1.000
_cell.angle_alpha   90.00
_cell.angle_beta   90.00
_cell.angle_gamma   90.00
#
_symmetry.space_group_name_H-M   'P 1'
#
loop_
_entity.id
_entity.type
_entity.pdbx_description
1 polymer ?
#
loop_
_entity_poly.entity_id
_entity_poly.type
_entity_poly.pdbx_seq_one_letter_code
_entity_poly.pdbx_strand_id
1 'polypeptide(L)'
;MFDYERLEALSIEGEAPQSEPERQYYFMKKCRQWAEEEKERIGHPLTMSIQTLGCQMNAKDSEKMTAILEYIGYKEVEEPVADFVLYNTCTVRENANLKIYGRLGYLKNHKKKNPSMRIALCGCMMQEVDEVERIRKSYSFVDLVFGTHNIYKLAELLYTQVQSARPVMDVWKEAKEIVEDLPGKRKYPFKTGVNIMYGCNNFCSYCIVPYVRGRERSREPEDIISEIKGLVADGVVEVMLLGQNVNSYGKTLENPVTFANLLRQVNEIEGLKRIRFMTSHPKDLSDELIEAMAECDKVCTHLHLPLQSGSTEILKKMNRKYTKESYLSLVERIREKNPKLSLTTDIIVGFPGETEEDFEDTLDVVRKVRYDSAYTFIYSKRTGTPAAAMENQVPEEVVKERFDRLLHEVQGISAEITKGIEGETVPVLVEEINTQNEELLTGRLSNNAVVHFPGDASLIGEILPVKLVESKGFYYMGEIVK
;
A
#
# COMPACT_ATOMS: atom_id res chain seq x y z
N MET A 1 -7.31 10.97 -16.59
CA MET A 1 -7.18 9.72 -17.40
C MET A 1 -5.84 9.79 -18.11
N PHE A 2 -5.12 8.67 -18.24
CA PHE A 2 -3.85 8.64 -18.97
C PHE A 2 -4.04 9.03 -20.43
N ASP A 3 -3.18 9.88 -20.95
CA ASP A 3 -3.23 10.39 -22.33
C ASP A 3 -2.59 9.39 -23.31
N TYR A 4 -3.39 8.46 -23.81
CA TYR A 4 -2.96 7.52 -24.83
C TYR A 4 -2.67 8.19 -26.18
N GLU A 5 -3.28 9.34 -26.49
CA GLU A 5 -3.03 10.06 -27.75
C GLU A 5 -1.61 10.62 -27.77
N ARG A 6 -1.15 11.19 -26.63
CA ARG A 6 0.23 11.65 -26.46
C ARG A 6 1.23 10.49 -26.63
N LEU A 7 0.94 9.33 -26.05
CA LEU A 7 1.77 8.13 -26.20
C LEU A 7 1.82 7.67 -27.67
N GLU A 8 0.65 7.56 -28.33
CA GLU A 8 0.58 7.11 -29.71
C GLU A 8 1.22 8.10 -30.71
N ALA A 9 1.17 9.39 -30.43
CA ALA A 9 1.80 10.42 -31.27
C ALA A 9 3.34 10.38 -31.27
N LEU A 10 3.95 9.76 -30.25
CA LEU A 10 5.41 9.69 -30.13
C LEU A 10 6.02 8.81 -31.25
N SER A 11 6.98 9.36 -32.01
CA SER A 11 7.77 8.57 -32.96
C SER A 11 8.70 7.62 -32.25
N ILE A 12 8.84 6.40 -32.80
CA ILE A 12 9.81 5.40 -32.34
C ILE A 12 10.96 5.20 -33.34
N GLU A 13 11.08 6.10 -34.30
CA GLU A 13 12.23 6.16 -35.19
C GLU A 13 13.40 6.89 -34.53
N GLY A 14 14.61 6.37 -34.69
CA GLY A 14 15.81 6.95 -34.07
C GLY A 14 16.07 6.52 -32.62
N GLU A 15 16.79 7.37 -31.89
CA GLU A 15 17.17 7.11 -30.50
C GLU A 15 16.03 7.39 -29.53
N ALA A 16 16.03 6.65 -28.40
CA ALA A 16 15.05 6.87 -27.35
C ALA A 16 15.20 8.28 -26.73
N PRO A 17 14.09 8.97 -26.43
CA PRO A 17 14.12 10.23 -25.70
C PRO A 17 14.94 10.15 -24.41
N GLN A 18 15.52 11.27 -23.98
CA GLN A 18 16.26 11.36 -22.71
C GLN A 18 15.34 11.72 -21.54
N SER A 19 14.22 12.40 -21.82
CA SER A 19 13.23 12.82 -20.84
C SER A 19 12.21 11.73 -20.53
N GLU A 20 11.74 11.70 -19.28
CA GLU A 20 10.58 10.92 -18.86
C GLU A 20 9.31 11.82 -18.91
N PRO A 21 8.11 11.29 -19.16
CA PRO A 21 7.78 9.88 -19.44
C PRO A 21 7.98 9.43 -20.90
N GLU A 22 8.36 10.34 -21.82
CA GLU A 22 8.48 10.05 -23.26
C GLU A 22 9.42 8.87 -23.56
N ARG A 23 10.47 8.72 -22.75
CA ARG A 23 11.38 7.58 -22.83
C ARG A 23 10.65 6.25 -22.61
N GLN A 24 9.76 6.18 -21.63
CA GLN A 24 8.99 4.97 -21.37
C GLN A 24 7.94 4.72 -22.46
N TYR A 25 7.31 5.76 -23.00
CA TYR A 25 6.40 5.65 -24.14
C TYR A 25 7.11 5.04 -25.36
N TYR A 26 8.33 5.50 -25.65
CA TYR A 26 9.14 4.93 -26.71
C TYR A 26 9.34 3.42 -26.50
N PHE A 27 9.76 3.00 -25.31
CA PHE A 27 9.99 1.59 -25.03
C PHE A 27 8.69 0.78 -24.96
N MET A 28 7.59 1.34 -24.49
CA MET A 28 6.28 0.69 -24.55
C MET A 28 5.87 0.37 -26.00
N LYS A 29 6.05 1.33 -26.91
CA LYS A 29 5.78 1.12 -28.35
C LYS A 29 6.75 0.12 -29.00
N LYS A 30 8.03 0.17 -28.65
CA LYS A 30 9.02 -0.82 -29.10
C LYS A 30 8.70 -2.24 -28.63
N CYS A 31 8.31 -2.38 -27.37
CA CYS A 31 7.86 -3.67 -26.83
C CYS A 31 6.58 -4.16 -27.53
N ARG A 32 5.65 -3.25 -27.85
CA ARG A 32 4.42 -3.61 -28.58
C ARG A 32 4.71 -4.16 -29.97
N GLN A 33 5.65 -3.54 -30.72
CA GLN A 33 6.10 -4.09 -31.99
C GLN A 33 6.71 -5.49 -31.85
N TRP A 34 7.61 -5.65 -30.87
CA TRP A 34 8.18 -6.96 -30.58
C TRP A 34 7.10 -7.99 -30.16
N ALA A 35 6.10 -7.57 -29.37
CA ALA A 35 5.04 -8.45 -28.91
C ALA A 35 4.17 -9.01 -30.05
N GLU A 36 3.91 -8.22 -31.10
CA GLU A 36 3.19 -8.71 -32.29
C GLU A 36 4.03 -9.77 -33.05
N GLU A 37 5.35 -9.55 -33.22
CA GLU A 37 6.24 -10.53 -33.83
C GLU A 37 6.31 -11.82 -32.99
N GLU A 38 6.41 -11.68 -31.67
CA GLU A 38 6.49 -12.82 -30.74
C GLU A 38 5.19 -13.63 -30.74
N LYS A 39 4.03 -12.97 -30.77
CA LYS A 39 2.72 -13.59 -30.88
C LYS A 39 2.60 -14.46 -32.15
N GLU A 40 3.09 -13.98 -33.29
CA GLU A 40 3.17 -14.77 -34.54
C GLU A 40 4.09 -15.98 -34.37
N ARG A 41 5.24 -15.80 -33.71
CA ARG A 41 6.23 -16.85 -33.49
C ARG A 41 5.73 -17.97 -32.59
N ILE A 42 5.01 -17.63 -31.51
CA ILE A 42 4.49 -18.62 -30.52
C ILE A 42 3.11 -19.16 -30.86
N GLY A 43 2.36 -18.49 -31.75
CA GLY A 43 1.05 -18.92 -32.24
C GLY A 43 -0.15 -18.61 -31.32
N HIS A 44 0.05 -17.78 -30.29
CA HIS A 44 -1.03 -17.31 -29.40
C HIS A 44 -0.75 -15.91 -28.86
N PRO A 45 -1.78 -15.15 -28.38
CA PRO A 45 -1.58 -13.86 -27.72
C PRO A 45 -0.70 -14.01 -26.48
N LEU A 46 0.20 -13.06 -26.27
CA LEU A 46 1.03 -13.02 -25.05
C LEU A 46 0.16 -12.91 -23.80
N THR A 47 0.54 -13.64 -22.78
CA THR A 47 -0.18 -13.69 -21.51
C THR A 47 0.72 -13.29 -20.32
N MET A 48 0.12 -12.64 -19.30
CA MET A 48 0.85 -12.23 -18.09
C MET A 48 0.12 -12.62 -16.82
N SER A 49 0.88 -12.78 -15.74
CA SER A 49 0.37 -12.87 -14.38
C SER A 49 1.23 -11.99 -13.48
N ILE A 50 0.59 -11.06 -12.76
CA ILE A 50 1.26 -10.19 -11.78
C ILE A 50 0.78 -10.58 -10.38
N GLN A 51 1.72 -11.01 -9.55
CA GLN A 51 1.47 -11.39 -8.17
C GLN A 51 2.01 -10.30 -7.24
N THR A 52 1.12 -9.64 -6.50
CA THR A 52 1.46 -8.54 -5.61
C THR A 52 1.52 -9.00 -4.16
N LEU A 53 2.66 -8.83 -3.53
CA LEU A 53 2.85 -9.06 -2.10
C LEU A 53 3.09 -7.73 -1.39
N GLY A 54 2.52 -7.57 -0.20
CA GLY A 54 2.85 -6.44 0.66
C GLY A 54 1.76 -5.41 0.86
N CYS A 55 2.09 -4.13 0.68
CA CYS A 55 1.25 -2.99 1.06
C CYS A 55 0.48 -2.39 -0.14
N GLN A 56 -0.36 -1.39 0.16
CA GLN A 56 -1.13 -0.68 -0.86
C GLN A 56 -0.26 0.03 -1.91
N MET A 57 0.95 0.50 -1.53
CA MET A 57 1.87 1.06 -2.52
C MET A 57 2.37 0.00 -3.52
N ASN A 58 2.65 -1.23 -3.07
CA ASN A 58 2.96 -2.32 -3.99
C ASN A 58 1.77 -2.62 -4.92
N ALA A 59 0.54 -2.56 -4.39
CA ALA A 59 -0.66 -2.71 -5.23
C ALA A 59 -0.73 -1.61 -6.29
N LYS A 60 -0.47 -0.36 -5.92
CA LYS A 60 -0.44 0.78 -6.86
C LYS A 60 0.69 0.66 -7.89
N ASP A 61 1.87 0.19 -7.47
CA ASP A 61 2.97 -0.12 -8.38
C ASP A 61 2.56 -1.21 -9.40
N SER A 62 1.83 -2.25 -8.95
CA SER A 62 1.33 -3.31 -9.82
C SER A 62 0.26 -2.83 -10.79
N GLU A 63 -0.63 -1.91 -10.40
CA GLU A 63 -1.60 -1.27 -11.31
C GLU A 63 -0.90 -0.59 -12.49
N LYS A 64 0.23 0.09 -12.25
CA LYS A 64 1.05 0.71 -13.31
C LYS A 64 1.67 -0.36 -14.22
N MET A 65 2.29 -1.38 -13.62
CA MET A 65 2.93 -2.46 -14.38
C MET A 65 1.93 -3.25 -15.23
N THR A 66 0.74 -3.52 -14.71
CA THR A 66 -0.35 -4.17 -15.44
C THR A 66 -0.74 -3.36 -16.67
N ALA A 67 -0.98 -2.06 -16.51
CA ALA A 67 -1.37 -1.18 -17.62
C ALA A 67 -0.28 -1.08 -18.70
N ILE A 68 0.99 -1.01 -18.31
CA ILE A 68 2.13 -1.01 -19.25
C ILE A 68 2.15 -2.31 -20.05
N LEU A 69 2.02 -3.47 -19.41
CA LEU A 69 2.03 -4.76 -20.08
C LEU A 69 0.79 -4.97 -20.98
N GLU A 70 -0.39 -4.52 -20.54
CA GLU A 70 -1.60 -4.55 -21.39
C GLU A 70 -1.44 -3.69 -22.64
N TYR A 71 -0.87 -2.50 -22.52
CA TYR A 71 -0.57 -1.65 -23.67
C TYR A 71 0.42 -2.33 -24.63
N ILE A 72 1.41 -3.04 -24.12
CA ILE A 72 2.37 -3.83 -24.91
C ILE A 72 1.67 -4.97 -25.68
N GLY A 73 0.53 -5.48 -25.17
CA GLY A 73 -0.25 -6.53 -25.84
C GLY A 73 -0.41 -7.82 -25.01
N TYR A 74 0.01 -7.81 -23.74
CA TYR A 74 -0.22 -8.94 -22.84
C TYR A 74 -1.67 -8.97 -22.34
N LYS A 75 -2.19 -10.19 -22.16
CA LYS A 75 -3.48 -10.45 -21.52
C LYS A 75 -3.27 -11.10 -20.16
N GLU A 76 -4.01 -10.65 -19.16
CA GLU A 76 -3.95 -11.21 -17.82
C GLU A 76 -4.54 -12.63 -17.77
N VAL A 77 -3.80 -13.55 -17.16
CA VAL A 77 -4.22 -14.95 -16.92
C VAL A 77 -3.68 -15.41 -15.57
N GLU A 78 -4.16 -16.55 -15.10
CA GLU A 78 -3.63 -17.15 -13.88
C GLU A 78 -2.24 -17.77 -14.10
N GLU A 79 -1.40 -17.72 -13.05
CA GLU A 79 -0.17 -18.49 -12.97
C GLU A 79 -0.50 -20.00 -12.89
N PRO A 80 0.26 -20.89 -13.52
CA PRO A 80 1.57 -20.70 -14.16
C PRO A 80 1.55 -20.69 -15.69
N VAL A 81 0.40 -20.56 -16.29
CA VAL A 81 0.25 -20.67 -17.77
C VAL A 81 0.67 -19.38 -18.50
N ALA A 82 0.99 -18.31 -17.76
CA ALA A 82 1.38 -17.04 -18.33
C ALA A 82 2.76 -17.09 -19.01
N ASP A 83 2.93 -16.35 -20.11
CA ASP A 83 4.20 -16.15 -20.79
C ASP A 83 5.13 -15.19 -20.05
N PHE A 84 4.55 -14.29 -19.24
CA PHE A 84 5.26 -13.36 -18.38
C PHE A 84 4.70 -13.41 -16.96
N VAL A 85 5.51 -13.84 -16.01
CA VAL A 85 5.14 -13.88 -14.58
C VAL A 85 5.97 -12.87 -13.81
N LEU A 86 5.31 -11.91 -13.15
CA LEU A 86 5.96 -10.89 -12.35
C LEU A 86 5.52 -10.98 -10.88
N TYR A 87 6.49 -11.03 -9.97
CA TYR A 87 6.26 -10.88 -8.55
C TYR A 87 6.69 -9.49 -8.08
N ASN A 88 5.72 -8.68 -7.65
CA ASN A 88 5.99 -7.45 -6.92
C ASN A 88 6.12 -7.79 -5.43
N THR A 89 7.35 -7.77 -4.94
CA THR A 89 7.75 -8.37 -3.68
C THR A 89 7.74 -7.39 -2.50
N CYS A 90 7.64 -7.94 -1.29
CA CYS A 90 7.65 -7.17 -0.04
C CYS A 90 8.73 -7.72 0.89
N THR A 91 9.39 -6.84 1.64
CA THR A 91 10.35 -7.21 2.69
C THR A 91 9.86 -6.90 4.11
N VAL A 92 8.71 -6.24 4.23
CA VAL A 92 8.13 -5.92 5.54
C VAL A 92 7.61 -7.17 6.26
N ARG A 93 7.22 -8.20 5.52
CA ARG A 93 6.69 -9.47 6.06
C ARG A 93 7.64 -10.62 5.71
N GLU A 94 8.28 -11.21 6.71
CA GLU A 94 9.24 -12.31 6.54
C GLU A 94 8.70 -13.48 5.72
N ASN A 95 7.47 -13.89 5.99
CA ASN A 95 6.79 -14.95 5.23
C ASN A 95 6.61 -14.63 3.73
N ALA A 96 6.74 -13.36 3.33
CA ALA A 96 6.65 -12.99 1.91
C ALA A 96 7.88 -13.50 1.14
N ASN A 97 9.08 -13.35 1.68
CA ASN A 97 10.33 -13.81 1.04
C ASN A 97 10.34 -15.34 0.86
N LEU A 98 9.92 -16.08 1.91
CA LEU A 98 9.86 -17.55 1.84
C LEU A 98 8.88 -18.04 0.77
N LYS A 99 7.72 -17.37 0.63
CA LYS A 99 6.74 -17.68 -0.43
C LYS A 99 7.33 -17.50 -1.82
N ILE A 100 8.12 -16.44 -2.05
CA ILE A 100 8.76 -16.17 -3.34
C ILE A 100 9.69 -17.32 -3.73
N TYR A 101 10.55 -17.78 -2.82
CA TYR A 101 11.47 -18.89 -3.12
C TYR A 101 10.77 -20.20 -3.47
N GLY A 102 9.69 -20.52 -2.74
CA GLY A 102 8.83 -21.66 -3.07
C GLY A 102 8.22 -21.57 -4.47
N ARG A 103 7.72 -20.38 -4.81
CA ARG A 103 7.13 -20.12 -6.13
C ARG A 103 8.17 -20.16 -7.25
N LEU A 104 9.36 -19.60 -7.04
CA LEU A 104 10.44 -19.69 -8.01
C LEU A 104 10.83 -21.13 -8.32
N GLY A 105 10.90 -21.99 -7.30
CA GLY A 105 11.12 -23.43 -7.49
C GLY A 105 10.07 -24.08 -8.38
N TYR A 106 8.80 -23.71 -8.19
CA TYR A 106 7.68 -24.17 -9.00
C TYR A 106 7.79 -23.65 -10.45
N LEU A 107 7.98 -22.35 -10.65
CA LEU A 107 8.12 -21.73 -11.97
C LEU A 107 9.31 -22.24 -12.78
N LYS A 108 10.41 -22.62 -12.11
CA LYS A 108 11.56 -23.24 -12.77
C LYS A 108 11.18 -24.48 -13.59
N ASN A 109 10.26 -25.29 -13.05
CA ASN A 109 9.81 -26.49 -13.74
C ASN A 109 8.87 -26.17 -14.90
N HIS A 110 8.05 -25.12 -14.80
CA HIS A 110 7.21 -24.64 -15.88
C HIS A 110 8.03 -24.02 -17.00
N LYS A 111 9.02 -23.18 -16.67
CA LYS A 111 9.93 -22.58 -17.66
C LYS A 111 10.73 -23.62 -18.46
N LYS A 112 11.09 -24.77 -17.86
CA LYS A 112 11.71 -25.88 -18.61
C LYS A 112 10.79 -26.44 -19.68
N LYS A 113 9.47 -26.41 -19.49
CA LYS A 113 8.47 -26.89 -20.46
C LYS A 113 8.09 -25.79 -21.45
N ASN A 114 8.12 -24.53 -21.02
CA ASN A 114 7.91 -23.35 -21.85
C ASN A 114 9.13 -22.40 -21.74
N PRO A 115 10.19 -22.62 -22.55
CA PRO A 115 11.41 -21.81 -22.48
C PRO A 115 11.21 -20.34 -22.85
N SER A 116 10.14 -19.98 -23.55
CA SER A 116 9.78 -18.58 -23.87
C SER A 116 9.18 -17.83 -22.69
N MET A 117 8.75 -18.55 -21.64
CA MET A 117 8.26 -17.94 -20.41
C MET A 117 9.30 -17.01 -19.78
N ARG A 118 8.89 -15.81 -19.40
CA ARG A 118 9.72 -14.84 -18.68
C ARG A 118 9.28 -14.69 -17.24
N ILE A 119 10.26 -14.62 -16.35
CA ILE A 119 10.02 -14.47 -14.90
C ILE A 119 10.70 -13.20 -14.44
N ALA A 120 9.93 -12.31 -13.83
CA ALA A 120 10.38 -11.02 -13.32
C ALA A 120 10.15 -10.90 -11.81
N LEU A 121 11.10 -10.28 -11.11
CA LEU A 121 11.02 -9.93 -9.70
C LEU A 121 11.23 -8.43 -9.53
N CYS A 122 10.36 -7.77 -8.77
CA CYS A 122 10.52 -6.37 -8.41
C CYS A 122 10.06 -6.09 -6.98
N GLY A 123 10.08 -4.82 -6.58
CA GLY A 123 9.57 -4.38 -5.29
C GLY A 123 10.61 -4.32 -4.17
N CYS A 124 10.13 -4.23 -2.94
CA CYS A 124 10.98 -3.93 -1.78
C CYS A 124 12.07 -4.98 -1.52
N MET A 125 11.78 -6.27 -1.68
CA MET A 125 12.76 -7.35 -1.49
C MET A 125 13.95 -7.19 -2.45
N MET A 126 13.70 -6.69 -3.65
CA MET A 126 14.77 -6.48 -4.65
C MET A 126 15.63 -5.23 -4.39
N GLN A 127 15.39 -4.50 -3.30
CA GLN A 127 16.29 -3.46 -2.80
C GLN A 127 17.31 -3.99 -1.79
N GLU A 128 17.15 -5.22 -1.29
CA GLU A 128 18.09 -5.86 -0.38
C GLU A 128 19.22 -6.51 -1.17
N VAL A 129 20.45 -6.04 -0.93
CA VAL A 129 21.65 -6.50 -1.68
C VAL A 129 21.83 -8.01 -1.61
N ASP A 130 21.65 -8.58 -0.41
CA ASP A 130 21.82 -10.03 -0.17
C ASP A 130 20.79 -10.85 -0.96
N GLU A 131 19.55 -10.35 -1.05
CA GLU A 131 18.49 -11.01 -1.80
C GLU A 131 18.74 -10.97 -3.32
N VAL A 132 19.18 -9.83 -3.84
CA VAL A 132 19.56 -9.69 -5.26
C VAL A 132 20.73 -10.64 -5.61
N GLU A 133 21.76 -10.69 -4.76
CA GLU A 133 22.88 -11.60 -4.94
C GLU A 133 22.47 -13.07 -4.86
N ARG A 134 21.54 -13.40 -3.98
CA ARG A 134 20.96 -14.74 -3.88
C ARG A 134 20.20 -15.13 -5.15
N ILE A 135 19.37 -14.22 -5.69
CA ILE A 135 18.68 -14.44 -6.97
C ILE A 135 19.71 -14.65 -8.09
N ARG A 136 20.70 -13.78 -8.19
CA ARG A 136 21.76 -13.86 -9.21
C ARG A 136 22.48 -15.22 -9.19
N LYS A 137 22.86 -15.72 -8.00
CA LYS A 137 23.64 -16.96 -7.86
C LYS A 137 22.80 -18.23 -7.99
N SER A 138 21.57 -18.23 -7.47
CA SER A 138 20.79 -19.46 -7.27
C SER A 138 19.58 -19.59 -8.21
N TYR A 139 19.17 -18.51 -8.86
CA TYR A 139 17.95 -18.44 -9.68
C TYR A 139 18.22 -17.83 -11.07
N SER A 140 19.28 -18.33 -11.76
CA SER A 140 19.71 -17.85 -13.07
C SER A 140 18.66 -17.91 -14.19
N PHE A 141 17.53 -18.57 -13.93
CA PHE A 141 16.38 -18.67 -14.81
C PHE A 141 15.40 -17.47 -14.67
N VAL A 142 15.61 -16.58 -13.71
CA VAL A 142 14.89 -15.30 -13.60
C VAL A 142 15.43 -14.34 -14.65
N ASP A 143 14.53 -13.78 -15.45
CA ASP A 143 14.91 -12.97 -16.62
C ASP A 143 15.05 -11.49 -16.29
N LEU A 144 14.29 -10.99 -15.32
CA LEU A 144 14.24 -9.56 -15.02
C LEU A 144 14.19 -9.32 -13.51
N VAL A 145 15.09 -8.46 -13.00
CA VAL A 145 15.12 -8.04 -11.59
C VAL A 145 15.31 -6.53 -11.54
N PHE A 146 14.39 -5.82 -10.84
CA PHE A 146 14.46 -4.37 -10.66
C PHE A 146 13.87 -3.93 -9.32
N GLY A 147 14.29 -2.77 -8.84
CA GLY A 147 13.93 -2.27 -7.51
C GLY A 147 12.68 -1.40 -7.51
N THR A 148 12.36 -0.88 -6.31
CA THR A 148 11.24 0.06 -6.13
C THR A 148 11.49 1.43 -6.75
N HIS A 149 12.74 1.79 -6.99
CA HIS A 149 13.14 3.11 -7.48
C HIS A 149 13.05 3.26 -9.00
N ASN A 150 12.94 2.16 -9.72
CA ASN A 150 12.89 2.13 -11.17
C ASN A 150 11.76 1.24 -11.74
N ILE A 151 10.65 1.09 -10.99
CA ILE A 151 9.46 0.35 -11.43
C ILE A 151 8.91 0.92 -12.75
N TYR A 152 8.95 2.23 -12.93
CA TYR A 152 8.48 2.91 -14.12
C TYR A 152 9.24 2.49 -15.40
N LYS A 153 10.45 1.94 -15.27
CA LYS A 153 11.29 1.47 -16.39
C LYS A 153 10.93 0.07 -16.90
N LEU A 154 9.84 -0.53 -16.47
CA LEU A 154 9.47 -1.90 -16.86
C LEU A 154 9.55 -2.12 -18.38
N ALA A 155 9.03 -1.19 -19.18
CA ALA A 155 9.06 -1.33 -20.65
C ALA A 155 10.49 -1.28 -21.20
N GLU A 156 11.33 -0.35 -20.73
CA GLU A 156 12.75 -0.25 -21.12
C GLU A 156 13.53 -1.52 -20.75
N LEU A 157 13.31 -2.02 -19.52
CA LEU A 157 13.99 -3.22 -19.03
C LEU A 157 13.54 -4.48 -19.77
N LEU A 158 12.24 -4.61 -20.06
CA LEU A 158 11.71 -5.69 -20.88
C LEU A 158 12.30 -5.65 -22.30
N TYR A 159 12.31 -4.48 -22.94
CA TYR A 159 12.92 -4.31 -24.26
C TYR A 159 14.40 -4.72 -24.27
N THR A 160 15.16 -4.28 -23.27
CA THR A 160 16.57 -4.66 -23.10
C THR A 160 16.74 -6.17 -22.97
N GLN A 161 15.87 -6.81 -22.18
CA GLN A 161 15.91 -8.26 -21.97
C GLN A 161 15.60 -9.03 -23.26
N VAL A 162 14.55 -8.64 -24.00
CA VAL A 162 14.17 -9.35 -25.23
C VAL A 162 15.21 -9.16 -26.34
N GLN A 163 15.88 -8.01 -26.42
CA GLN A 163 16.95 -7.76 -27.39
C GLN A 163 18.25 -8.50 -27.06
N SER A 164 18.62 -8.58 -25.78
CA SER A 164 19.86 -9.23 -25.36
C SER A 164 19.73 -10.75 -25.21
N ALA A 165 18.51 -11.25 -25.03
CA ALA A 165 18.19 -12.64 -24.64
C ALA A 165 18.95 -13.10 -23.38
N ARG A 166 19.31 -12.17 -22.49
CA ARG A 166 20.04 -12.41 -21.24
C ARG A 166 19.26 -11.85 -20.07
N PRO A 167 19.43 -12.42 -18.85
CA PRO A 167 18.86 -11.82 -17.65
C PRO A 167 19.30 -10.37 -17.46
N VAL A 168 18.35 -9.49 -17.14
CA VAL A 168 18.60 -8.07 -16.83
C VAL A 168 18.35 -7.84 -15.34
N MET A 169 19.36 -7.31 -14.66
CA MET A 169 19.28 -6.94 -13.25
C MET A 169 19.66 -5.46 -13.11
N ASP A 170 18.64 -4.60 -12.94
CA ASP A 170 18.80 -3.15 -12.81
C ASP A 170 18.11 -2.67 -11.54
N VAL A 171 18.84 -2.68 -10.44
CA VAL A 171 18.35 -2.25 -9.13
C VAL A 171 19.05 -0.96 -8.72
N TRP A 172 18.27 0.13 -8.65
CA TRP A 172 18.79 1.43 -8.27
C TRP A 172 18.85 1.58 -6.74
N LYS A 173 19.95 2.07 -6.22
CA LYS A 173 20.13 2.36 -4.79
C LYS A 173 19.28 3.54 -4.33
N GLU A 174 19.06 4.50 -5.19
CA GLU A 174 18.31 5.73 -4.92
C GLU A 174 17.40 6.05 -6.09
N ALA A 175 16.24 6.61 -5.80
CA ALA A 175 15.37 7.14 -6.83
C ALA A 175 15.93 8.47 -7.36
N LYS A 176 15.92 8.63 -8.67
CA LYS A 176 16.40 9.86 -9.32
C LYS A 176 15.30 10.91 -9.41
N GLU A 177 14.10 10.48 -9.72
CA GLU A 177 12.95 11.35 -10.00
C GLU A 177 11.62 10.64 -9.67
N ILE A 178 10.54 11.40 -9.65
CA ILE A 178 9.17 10.90 -9.65
C ILE A 178 8.68 11.04 -11.09
N VAL A 179 8.32 9.92 -11.71
CA VAL A 179 7.82 9.92 -13.10
C VAL A 179 6.30 9.91 -13.06
N GLU A 180 5.72 11.00 -13.54
CA GLU A 180 4.28 11.19 -13.70
C GLU A 180 3.81 10.68 -15.08
N ASP A 181 2.51 10.75 -15.33
CA ASP A 181 1.89 10.45 -16.62
C ASP A 181 2.23 9.04 -17.17
N LEU A 182 2.16 8.03 -16.30
CA LEU A 182 2.22 6.63 -16.73
C LEU A 182 0.83 5.98 -16.59
N PRO A 183 0.49 5.02 -17.47
CA PRO A 183 -0.80 4.33 -17.40
C PRO A 183 -0.95 3.53 -16.11
N GLY A 184 -2.19 3.39 -15.64
CA GLY A 184 -2.52 2.56 -14.47
C GLY A 184 -3.87 1.87 -14.64
N LYS A 185 -3.92 0.58 -14.31
CA LYS A 185 -5.14 -0.24 -14.33
C LYS A 185 -5.66 -0.39 -12.91
N ARG A 186 -6.77 0.28 -12.60
CA ARG A 186 -7.40 0.19 -11.27
C ARG A 186 -8.11 -1.14 -11.08
N LYS A 187 -8.04 -1.67 -9.87
CA LYS A 187 -8.83 -2.85 -9.48
C LYS A 187 -10.34 -2.53 -9.45
N TYR A 188 -10.69 -1.36 -8.91
CA TYR A 188 -12.08 -0.90 -8.81
C TYR A 188 -12.29 0.36 -9.65
N PRO A 189 -13.38 0.47 -10.42
CA PRO A 189 -13.66 1.66 -11.22
C PRO A 189 -13.99 2.89 -10.36
N PHE A 190 -14.56 2.70 -9.16
CA PHE A 190 -15.11 3.74 -8.30
C PHE A 190 -14.19 4.17 -7.13
N LYS A 191 -13.10 3.45 -6.85
CA LYS A 191 -12.12 3.80 -5.80
C LYS A 191 -10.70 3.45 -6.19
N THR A 192 -9.72 4.23 -5.73
CA THR A 192 -8.30 3.96 -5.99
C THR A 192 -7.38 4.61 -4.96
N GLY A 193 -6.12 4.12 -4.89
CA GLY A 193 -5.05 4.79 -4.20
C GLY A 193 -4.40 5.87 -5.05
N VAL A 194 -3.96 6.96 -4.43
CA VAL A 194 -3.15 8.02 -5.05
C VAL A 194 -1.90 8.22 -4.22
N ASN A 195 -0.74 7.91 -4.79
CA ASN A 195 0.52 8.18 -4.12
C ASN A 195 0.73 9.69 -4.04
N ILE A 196 0.88 10.24 -2.85
CA ILE A 196 1.19 11.67 -2.64
C ILE A 196 2.65 11.90 -2.31
N MET A 197 3.34 10.86 -1.84
CA MET A 197 4.75 10.90 -1.50
C MET A 197 5.36 9.50 -1.48
N TYR A 198 6.68 9.43 -1.53
CA TYR A 198 7.48 8.20 -1.47
C TYR A 198 8.57 8.33 -0.42
N GLY A 199 8.97 7.20 0.19
CA GLY A 199 10.05 7.13 1.16
C GLY A 199 9.69 7.63 2.55
N CYS A 200 10.62 7.51 3.51
CA CYS A 200 10.42 7.92 4.90
C CYS A 200 11.73 8.34 5.56
N ASN A 201 11.72 9.46 6.28
CA ASN A 201 12.87 10.00 7.00
C ASN A 201 12.86 9.70 8.50
N ASN A 202 11.92 8.88 9.00
CA ASN A 202 11.79 8.61 10.43
C ASN A 202 12.87 7.68 10.98
N PHE A 203 13.36 6.73 10.16
CA PHE A 203 14.38 5.76 10.55
C PHE A 203 14.09 5.09 11.90
N CYS A 204 12.82 4.68 12.10
CA CYS A 204 12.47 3.85 13.25
C CYS A 204 13.38 2.61 13.28
N SER A 205 13.93 2.27 14.45
CA SER A 205 15.01 1.28 14.54
C SER A 205 14.66 -0.14 14.07
N TYR A 206 13.38 -0.47 14.00
CA TYR A 206 12.85 -1.75 13.50
C TYR A 206 12.47 -1.73 12.02
N CYS A 207 12.46 -0.56 11.37
CA CYS A 207 11.79 -0.37 10.08
C CYS A 207 12.78 -0.39 8.92
N ILE A 208 12.51 -1.26 7.95
CA ILE A 208 13.31 -1.40 6.73
C ILE A 208 12.93 -0.38 5.64
N VAL A 209 11.78 0.29 5.76
CA VAL A 209 11.22 1.17 4.72
C VAL A 209 12.19 2.25 4.22
N PRO A 210 12.91 3.01 5.07
CA PRO A 210 13.87 4.01 4.58
C PRO A 210 14.97 3.44 3.68
N TYR A 211 15.32 2.17 3.86
CA TYR A 211 16.38 1.49 3.12
C TYR A 211 15.90 0.94 1.77
N VAL A 212 14.58 0.62 1.66
CA VAL A 212 14.01 -0.01 0.45
C VAL A 212 13.08 0.91 -0.35
N ARG A 213 12.61 2.03 0.24
CA ARG A 213 11.79 3.06 -0.44
C ARG A 213 12.51 4.42 -0.51
N GLY A 214 13.66 4.54 0.15
CA GLY A 214 14.50 5.73 0.16
C GLY A 214 13.99 6.86 1.04
N ARG A 215 14.58 8.04 0.85
CA ARG A 215 14.21 9.28 1.54
C ARG A 215 12.86 9.80 1.08
N GLU A 216 12.23 10.62 1.93
CA GLU A 216 10.96 11.28 1.60
C GLU A 216 11.09 12.14 0.34
N ARG A 217 10.10 12.02 -0.53
CA ARG A 217 9.92 12.80 -1.76
C ARG A 217 8.42 12.99 -1.96
N SER A 218 7.97 14.23 -1.85
CA SER A 218 6.57 14.61 -2.09
C SER A 218 6.34 14.87 -3.57
N ARG A 219 5.15 14.55 -4.06
CA ARG A 219 4.68 14.99 -5.38
C ARG A 219 4.14 16.41 -5.28
N GLU A 220 4.19 17.14 -6.37
CA GLU A 220 3.60 18.47 -6.43
C GLU A 220 2.08 18.40 -6.24
N PRO A 221 1.48 19.36 -5.50
CA PRO A 221 0.04 19.38 -5.26
C PRO A 221 -0.78 19.42 -6.56
N GLU A 222 -0.31 20.16 -7.56
CA GLU A 222 -0.95 20.32 -8.86
C GLU A 222 -1.08 18.98 -9.59
N ASP A 223 -0.05 18.14 -9.55
CA ASP A 223 -0.04 16.81 -10.18
C ASP A 223 -1.04 15.88 -9.47
N ILE A 224 -1.07 15.92 -8.13
CA ILE A 224 -2.01 15.13 -7.33
C ILE A 224 -3.45 15.55 -7.61
N ILE A 225 -3.73 16.85 -7.62
CA ILE A 225 -5.07 17.40 -7.88
C ILE A 225 -5.51 17.07 -9.31
N SER A 226 -4.61 17.22 -10.28
CA SER A 226 -4.88 16.88 -11.68
C SER A 226 -5.21 15.39 -11.84
N GLU A 227 -4.42 14.50 -11.21
CA GLU A 227 -4.69 13.05 -11.20
C GLU A 227 -6.07 12.76 -10.61
N ILE A 228 -6.40 13.33 -9.43
CA ILE A 228 -7.67 13.05 -8.75
C ILE A 228 -8.85 13.58 -9.58
N LYS A 229 -8.75 14.76 -10.18
CA LYS A 229 -9.79 15.29 -11.09
C LYS A 229 -10.02 14.36 -12.28
N GLY A 230 -8.96 13.85 -12.89
CA GLY A 230 -9.06 12.87 -13.97
C GLY A 230 -9.71 11.56 -13.52
N LEU A 231 -9.38 11.07 -12.33
CA LEU A 231 -9.99 9.88 -11.73
C LEU A 231 -11.49 10.07 -11.44
N VAL A 232 -11.87 11.23 -10.92
CA VAL A 232 -13.29 11.56 -10.66
C VAL A 232 -14.08 11.67 -11.97
N ALA A 233 -13.51 12.29 -13.00
CA ALA A 233 -14.13 12.33 -14.33
C ALA A 233 -14.35 10.93 -14.93
N ASP A 234 -13.55 9.94 -14.50
CA ASP A 234 -13.65 8.53 -14.87
C ASP A 234 -14.44 7.67 -13.84
N GLY A 235 -15.26 8.31 -13.00
CA GLY A 235 -16.21 7.66 -12.10
C GLY A 235 -15.67 7.29 -10.71
N VAL A 236 -14.47 7.70 -10.32
CA VAL A 236 -13.96 7.46 -8.97
C VAL A 236 -14.66 8.36 -7.96
N VAL A 237 -15.22 7.77 -6.90
CA VAL A 237 -15.91 8.47 -5.82
C VAL A 237 -15.11 8.49 -4.50
N GLU A 238 -14.16 7.56 -4.33
CA GLU A 238 -13.29 7.49 -3.15
C GLU A 238 -11.82 7.40 -3.56
N VAL A 239 -10.97 8.25 -2.95
CA VAL A 239 -9.52 8.16 -3.07
C VAL A 239 -8.87 7.87 -1.73
N MET A 240 -7.80 7.07 -1.75
CA MET A 240 -6.94 6.86 -0.60
C MET A 240 -5.56 7.49 -0.87
N LEU A 241 -5.21 8.52 -0.12
CA LEU A 241 -3.92 9.19 -0.22
C LEU A 241 -2.84 8.32 0.42
N LEU A 242 -1.85 7.92 -0.36
CA LEU A 242 -0.83 6.95 0.01
C LEU A 242 0.55 7.59 0.16
N GLY A 243 1.27 7.14 1.18
CA GLY A 243 2.66 7.49 1.46
C GLY A 243 3.20 6.61 2.58
N GLN A 244 4.47 6.71 2.94
CA GLN A 244 5.04 6.02 4.10
C GLN A 244 4.87 6.79 5.41
N ASN A 245 4.63 8.10 5.33
CA ASN A 245 4.25 9.00 6.42
C ASN A 245 3.54 10.21 5.81
N VAL A 246 2.25 10.09 5.55
CA VAL A 246 1.48 11.14 4.85
C VAL A 246 1.47 12.48 5.60
N ASN A 247 1.62 12.44 6.93
CA ASN A 247 1.62 13.66 7.76
C ASN A 247 2.85 14.54 7.49
N SER A 248 3.95 13.99 6.94
CA SER A 248 5.14 14.76 6.55
C SER A 248 5.11 15.27 5.11
N TYR A 249 4.01 15.03 4.39
CA TYR A 249 3.85 15.50 3.02
C TYR A 249 4.19 16.99 2.87
N GLY A 250 4.83 17.31 1.76
CA GLY A 250 5.16 18.65 1.31
C GLY A 250 6.44 19.24 1.91
N LYS A 251 7.05 18.61 2.93
CA LYS A 251 8.30 19.10 3.54
C LYS A 251 9.49 19.09 2.57
N THR A 252 9.41 18.32 1.50
CA THR A 252 10.49 18.17 0.51
C THR A 252 10.25 18.94 -0.78
N LEU A 253 9.14 19.65 -0.88
CA LEU A 253 8.83 20.51 -2.01
C LEU A 253 9.65 21.80 -1.96
N GLU A 254 9.94 22.39 -3.10
CA GLU A 254 10.60 23.70 -3.18
C GLU A 254 9.77 24.77 -2.47
N ASN A 255 8.45 24.74 -2.67
CA ASN A 255 7.49 25.56 -1.93
C ASN A 255 6.73 24.64 -0.97
N PRO A 256 7.10 24.54 0.32
CA PRO A 256 6.50 23.61 1.25
C PRO A 256 4.99 23.82 1.41
N VAL A 257 4.23 22.75 1.30
CA VAL A 257 2.77 22.70 1.49
C VAL A 257 2.45 21.65 2.55
N THR A 258 1.59 21.95 3.54
CA THR A 258 1.24 20.99 4.56
C THR A 258 0.26 19.92 4.04
N PHE A 259 0.26 18.75 4.67
CA PHE A 259 -0.74 17.72 4.35
C PHE A 259 -2.17 18.21 4.62
N ALA A 260 -2.38 19.05 5.63
CA ALA A 260 -3.65 19.71 5.90
C ALA A 260 -4.11 20.57 4.73
N ASN A 261 -3.22 21.35 4.14
CA ASN A 261 -3.51 22.14 2.96
C ASN A 261 -3.86 21.28 1.74
N LEU A 262 -3.13 20.19 1.53
CA LEU A 262 -3.46 19.24 0.45
C LEU A 262 -4.85 18.63 0.67
N LEU A 263 -5.19 18.23 1.90
CA LEU A 263 -6.53 17.69 2.20
C LEU A 263 -7.64 18.69 1.86
N ARG A 264 -7.48 19.96 2.24
CA ARG A 264 -8.45 21.02 1.89
C ARG A 264 -8.59 21.18 0.38
N GLN A 265 -7.48 21.19 -0.37
CA GLN A 265 -7.53 21.28 -1.84
C GLN A 265 -8.22 20.06 -2.47
N VAL A 266 -7.94 18.84 -2.00
CA VAL A 266 -8.59 17.62 -2.48
C VAL A 266 -10.10 17.63 -2.12
N ASN A 267 -10.45 18.17 -0.96
CA ASN A 267 -11.86 18.30 -0.53
C ASN A 267 -12.71 19.16 -1.47
N GLU A 268 -12.11 20.16 -2.14
CA GLU A 268 -12.80 21.02 -3.09
C GLU A 268 -13.10 20.35 -4.44
N ILE A 269 -12.55 19.15 -4.72
CA ILE A 269 -12.76 18.47 -6.01
C ILE A 269 -14.22 18.01 -6.12
N GLU A 270 -14.96 18.63 -7.04
CA GLU A 270 -16.34 18.27 -7.31
C GLU A 270 -16.46 16.82 -7.81
N GLY A 271 -17.51 16.10 -7.37
CA GLY A 271 -17.73 14.70 -7.72
C GLY A 271 -17.01 13.68 -6.80
N LEU A 272 -15.89 14.05 -6.17
CA LEU A 272 -15.27 13.23 -5.13
C LEU A 272 -16.19 13.20 -3.89
N LYS A 273 -16.39 12.00 -3.33
CA LYS A 273 -17.28 11.78 -2.17
C LYS A 273 -16.54 11.42 -0.90
N ARG A 274 -15.40 10.73 -1.01
CA ARG A 274 -14.64 10.24 0.14
C ARG A 274 -13.13 10.40 -0.06
N ILE A 275 -12.46 10.85 0.99
CA ILE A 275 -11.01 10.94 1.07
C ILE A 275 -10.56 10.09 2.26
N ARG A 276 -9.68 9.13 2.01
CA ARG A 276 -8.99 8.34 3.03
C ARG A 276 -7.50 8.60 2.97
N PHE A 277 -6.84 8.38 4.09
CA PHE A 277 -5.39 8.30 4.13
C PHE A 277 -4.94 7.30 5.20
N MET A 278 -3.74 6.78 5.05
CA MET A 278 -3.14 5.81 5.96
C MET A 278 -1.69 6.20 6.26
N THR A 279 -1.08 5.49 7.21
CA THR A 279 0.35 5.66 7.52
C THR A 279 0.73 7.01 8.12
N SER A 280 -0.05 7.41 9.13
CA SER A 280 0.27 8.58 9.96
C SER A 280 1.42 8.27 10.94
N HIS A 281 2.14 9.32 11.34
CA HIS A 281 3.12 9.23 12.42
C HIS A 281 2.77 10.27 13.50
N PRO A 282 2.64 9.87 14.78
CA PRO A 282 2.18 10.77 15.85
C PRO A 282 2.96 12.10 15.96
N LYS A 283 4.29 12.07 15.76
CA LYS A 283 5.11 13.28 15.84
C LYS A 283 4.81 14.32 14.75
N ASP A 284 4.25 13.90 13.60
CA ASP A 284 4.00 14.77 12.45
C ASP A 284 2.51 15.13 12.31
N LEU A 285 1.66 14.67 13.25
CA LEU A 285 0.24 15.01 13.29
C LEU A 285 0.06 16.35 14.00
N SER A 286 -0.11 17.41 13.20
CA SER A 286 -0.26 18.78 13.68
C SER A 286 -1.69 19.14 14.05
N ASP A 287 -1.86 20.20 14.85
CA ASP A 287 -3.20 20.74 15.18
C ASP A 287 -3.92 21.23 13.90
N GLU A 288 -3.19 21.80 12.94
CA GLU A 288 -3.74 22.17 11.62
C GLU A 288 -4.34 20.96 10.88
N LEU A 289 -3.68 19.78 10.97
CA LEU A 289 -4.20 18.57 10.37
C LEU A 289 -5.44 18.04 11.10
N ILE A 290 -5.47 18.13 12.44
CA ILE A 290 -6.65 17.77 13.24
C ILE A 290 -7.85 18.65 12.86
N GLU A 291 -7.63 19.95 12.67
CA GLU A 291 -8.65 20.90 12.21
C GLU A 291 -9.12 20.58 10.79
N ALA A 292 -8.20 20.37 9.86
CA ALA A 292 -8.54 20.00 8.48
C ALA A 292 -9.37 18.72 8.39
N MET A 293 -9.08 17.71 9.24
CA MET A 293 -9.87 16.49 9.32
C MET A 293 -11.30 16.72 9.85
N ALA A 294 -11.51 17.76 10.67
CA ALA A 294 -12.83 18.12 11.17
C ALA A 294 -13.62 18.99 10.18
N GLU A 295 -12.94 19.84 9.41
CA GLU A 295 -13.53 20.81 8.48
C GLU A 295 -13.89 20.17 7.13
N CYS A 296 -13.07 19.21 6.66
CA CYS A 296 -13.23 18.57 5.36
C CYS A 296 -14.29 17.47 5.41
N ASP A 297 -15.47 17.73 4.89
CA ASP A 297 -16.64 16.87 4.94
C ASP A 297 -16.49 15.54 4.18
N LYS A 298 -15.58 15.48 3.19
CA LYS A 298 -15.27 14.28 2.43
C LYS A 298 -14.22 13.40 3.10
N VAL A 299 -13.49 13.93 4.09
CA VAL A 299 -12.51 13.13 4.84
C VAL A 299 -13.24 12.10 5.71
N CYS A 300 -12.91 10.84 5.50
CA CYS A 300 -13.51 9.74 6.23
C CYS A 300 -13.19 9.81 7.72
N THR A 301 -14.15 9.40 8.57
CA THR A 301 -14.06 9.43 10.03
C THR A 301 -13.16 8.32 10.57
N HIS A 302 -11.96 8.19 10.03
CA HIS A 302 -10.98 7.18 10.40
C HIS A 302 -9.57 7.74 10.40
N LEU A 303 -8.83 7.51 11.45
CA LEU A 303 -7.41 7.82 11.54
C LEU A 303 -6.63 6.58 12.02
N HIS A 304 -5.69 6.14 11.21
CA HIS A 304 -4.71 5.14 11.63
C HIS A 304 -3.49 5.83 12.23
N LEU A 305 -3.30 5.71 13.55
CA LEU A 305 -2.27 6.40 14.33
C LEU A 305 -1.40 5.37 15.10
N PRO A 306 -0.33 4.85 14.46
CA PRO A 306 0.51 3.80 15.04
C PRO A 306 1.20 4.20 16.35
N LEU A 307 0.79 3.57 17.47
CA LEU A 307 1.39 3.72 18.78
C LEU A 307 2.77 3.05 18.85
N GLN A 308 2.85 1.83 18.36
CA GLN A 308 3.98 0.88 18.37
C GLN A 308 4.26 0.31 19.77
N SER A 309 4.40 1.14 20.81
CA SER A 309 4.54 0.79 22.23
C SER A 309 3.97 1.90 23.11
N GLY A 310 3.45 1.54 24.26
CA GLY A 310 3.02 2.51 25.30
C GLY A 310 4.14 2.96 26.23
N SER A 311 5.30 2.32 26.19
CA SER A 311 6.47 2.70 27.01
C SER A 311 7.31 3.78 26.33
N THR A 312 7.54 4.89 27.02
CA THR A 312 8.44 5.97 26.55
C THR A 312 9.86 5.46 26.33
N GLU A 313 10.37 4.53 27.16
CA GLU A 313 11.71 3.97 27.01
C GLU A 313 11.80 3.07 25.76
N ILE A 314 10.79 2.27 25.48
CA ILE A 314 10.74 1.45 24.26
C ILE A 314 10.57 2.34 23.02
N LEU A 315 9.72 3.35 23.07
CA LEU A 315 9.57 4.32 21.97
C LEU A 315 10.90 5.02 21.64
N LYS A 316 11.69 5.38 22.65
CA LYS A 316 13.02 5.94 22.48
C LYS A 316 13.99 4.94 21.80
N LYS A 317 14.01 3.68 22.22
CA LYS A 317 14.79 2.60 21.58
C LYS A 317 14.32 2.36 20.14
N MET A 318 13.02 2.48 19.88
CA MET A 318 12.42 2.41 18.54
C MET A 318 12.74 3.63 17.65
N ASN A 319 13.44 4.65 18.18
CA ASN A 319 13.66 5.94 17.54
C ASN A 319 12.36 6.70 17.21
N ARG A 320 11.32 6.49 18.01
CA ARG A 320 10.07 7.28 17.96
C ARG A 320 10.27 8.58 18.74
N LYS A 321 9.82 9.70 18.17
CA LYS A 321 10.09 11.05 18.71
C LYS A 321 8.90 11.59 19.48
N TYR A 322 8.24 10.74 20.27
CA TYR A 322 7.14 11.08 21.17
C TYR A 322 7.18 10.16 22.40
N THR A 323 6.51 10.57 23.46
CA THR A 323 6.37 9.84 24.73
C THR A 323 4.94 9.31 24.88
N LYS A 324 4.70 8.42 25.85
CA LYS A 324 3.38 7.97 26.27
C LYS A 324 2.44 9.14 26.53
N GLU A 325 2.89 10.12 27.31
CA GLU A 325 2.09 11.29 27.73
C GLU A 325 1.73 12.17 26.53
N SER A 326 2.72 12.47 25.66
CA SER A 326 2.47 13.28 24.47
C SER A 326 1.54 12.60 23.47
N TYR A 327 1.59 11.27 23.38
CA TYR A 327 0.66 10.50 22.55
C TYR A 327 -0.77 10.56 23.11
N LEU A 328 -0.95 10.36 24.42
CA LEU A 328 -2.26 10.46 25.07
C LEU A 328 -2.86 11.87 24.91
N SER A 329 -2.05 12.92 25.14
CA SER A 329 -2.48 14.31 24.92
C SER A 329 -2.87 14.58 23.46
N LEU A 330 -2.14 14.00 22.49
CA LEU A 330 -2.51 14.08 21.08
C LEU A 330 -3.87 13.44 20.80
N VAL A 331 -4.14 12.26 21.37
CA VAL A 331 -5.44 11.57 21.23
C VAL A 331 -6.57 12.40 21.85
N GLU A 332 -6.35 13.03 23.00
CA GLU A 332 -7.34 13.92 23.63
C GLU A 332 -7.71 15.08 22.70
N ARG A 333 -6.73 15.77 22.12
CA ARG A 333 -6.98 16.87 21.15
C ARG A 333 -7.72 16.39 19.90
N ILE A 334 -7.37 15.21 19.38
CA ILE A 334 -8.05 14.62 18.24
C ILE A 334 -9.53 14.39 18.58
N ARG A 335 -9.83 13.81 19.73
CA ARG A 335 -11.21 13.51 20.15
C ARG A 335 -12.02 14.74 20.48
N GLU A 336 -11.38 15.77 21.02
CA GLU A 336 -12.05 17.05 21.28
C GLU A 336 -12.57 17.67 19.98
N LYS A 337 -11.76 17.67 18.92
CA LYS A 337 -12.14 18.23 17.61
C LYS A 337 -12.99 17.27 16.76
N ASN A 338 -12.75 15.98 16.90
CA ASN A 338 -13.38 14.92 16.09
C ASN A 338 -13.94 13.79 16.98
N PRO A 339 -15.02 14.02 17.76
CA PRO A 339 -15.50 13.07 18.77
C PRO A 339 -15.99 11.73 18.19
N LYS A 340 -16.34 11.67 16.90
CA LYS A 340 -16.79 10.46 16.20
C LYS A 340 -15.69 9.77 15.41
N LEU A 341 -14.44 10.25 15.50
CA LEU A 341 -13.32 9.69 14.73
C LEU A 341 -12.94 8.32 15.29
N SER A 342 -12.98 7.33 14.43
CA SER A 342 -12.45 5.99 14.70
C SER A 342 -10.93 6.01 14.70
N LEU A 343 -10.32 5.51 15.76
CA LEU A 343 -8.88 5.39 15.90
C LEU A 343 -8.44 3.93 15.76
N THR A 344 -7.54 3.68 14.84
CA THR A 344 -6.83 2.40 14.72
C THR A 344 -5.35 2.58 14.91
N THR A 345 -4.64 1.51 15.29
CA THR A 345 -3.23 1.58 15.62
C THR A 345 -2.46 0.32 15.24
N ASP A 346 -1.12 0.42 15.24
CA ASP A 346 -0.19 -0.70 15.23
C ASP A 346 0.49 -0.80 16.60
N ILE A 347 0.67 -2.03 17.11
CA ILE A 347 1.39 -2.32 18.34
C ILE A 347 2.34 -3.49 18.12
N ILE A 348 3.58 -3.33 18.56
CA ILE A 348 4.64 -4.34 18.49
C ILE A 348 4.96 -4.82 19.90
N VAL A 349 4.86 -6.13 20.12
CA VAL A 349 5.21 -6.81 21.37
C VAL A 349 6.56 -7.50 21.24
N GLY A 350 7.34 -7.54 22.32
CA GLY A 350 8.61 -8.23 22.36
C GLY A 350 9.75 -7.50 21.64
N PHE A 351 9.66 -6.16 21.58
CA PHE A 351 10.77 -5.35 21.10
C PHE A 351 12.02 -5.56 21.99
N PRO A 352 13.26 -5.58 21.46
CA PRO A 352 14.46 -5.84 22.26
C PRO A 352 14.58 -4.96 23.50
N GLY A 353 14.68 -5.60 24.65
CA GLY A 353 14.78 -4.94 25.96
C GLY A 353 13.46 -4.43 26.52
N GLU A 354 12.30 -4.90 26.01
CA GLU A 354 10.99 -4.65 26.60
C GLU A 354 10.84 -5.42 27.92
N THR A 355 10.58 -4.71 29.02
CA THR A 355 10.30 -5.28 30.34
C THR A 355 8.80 -5.54 30.52
N GLU A 356 8.40 -6.14 31.64
CA GLU A 356 6.98 -6.31 31.98
C GLU A 356 6.30 -4.96 32.23
N GLU A 357 7.00 -4.04 32.88
CA GLU A 357 6.51 -2.68 33.11
C GLU A 357 6.28 -1.93 31.79
N ASP A 358 7.19 -2.07 30.82
CA ASP A 358 7.04 -1.49 29.49
C ASP A 358 5.80 -2.03 28.75
N PHE A 359 5.53 -3.33 28.91
CA PHE A 359 4.36 -3.97 28.35
C PHE A 359 3.06 -3.52 29.04
N GLU A 360 3.05 -3.44 30.37
CA GLU A 360 1.90 -2.90 31.12
C GLU A 360 1.60 -1.44 30.76
N ASP A 361 2.62 -0.62 30.50
CA ASP A 361 2.44 0.73 29.96
C ASP A 361 1.72 0.70 28.60
N THR A 362 2.00 -0.29 27.78
CA THR A 362 1.32 -0.47 26.49
C THR A 362 -0.16 -0.83 26.69
N LEU A 363 -0.48 -1.74 27.60
CA LEU A 363 -1.86 -2.08 27.95
C LEU A 363 -2.61 -0.88 28.55
N ASP A 364 -1.94 -0.08 29.40
CA ASP A 364 -2.54 1.14 29.97
C ASP A 364 -2.95 2.14 28.88
N VAL A 365 -2.09 2.36 27.87
CA VAL A 365 -2.46 3.21 26.73
C VAL A 365 -3.63 2.62 25.94
N VAL A 366 -3.64 1.32 25.69
CA VAL A 366 -4.76 0.64 24.98
C VAL A 366 -6.08 0.85 25.72
N ARG A 367 -6.10 0.69 27.05
CA ARG A 367 -7.28 0.90 27.91
C ARG A 367 -7.76 2.34 27.93
N LYS A 368 -6.83 3.31 27.96
CA LYS A 368 -7.15 4.75 27.95
C LYS A 368 -7.63 5.24 26.59
N VAL A 369 -6.95 4.84 25.53
CA VAL A 369 -7.28 5.28 24.17
C VAL A 369 -8.52 4.56 23.65
N ARG A 370 -8.73 3.29 23.97
CA ARG A 370 -9.86 2.49 23.46
C ARG A 370 -9.93 2.56 21.93
N TYR A 371 -9.02 1.87 21.28
CA TYR A 371 -8.98 1.80 19.82
C TYR A 371 -10.13 1.00 19.23
N ASP A 372 -10.70 1.46 18.12
CA ASP A 372 -11.69 0.71 17.35
C ASP A 372 -11.12 -0.62 16.82
N SER A 373 -9.84 -0.61 16.48
CA SER A 373 -9.08 -1.81 16.10
C SER A 373 -7.59 -1.57 16.27
N ALA A 374 -6.84 -2.62 16.56
CA ALA A 374 -5.38 -2.58 16.55
C ALA A 374 -4.80 -3.74 15.75
N TYR A 375 -3.80 -3.43 14.92
CA TYR A 375 -2.97 -4.44 14.30
C TYR A 375 -1.81 -4.75 15.24
N THR A 376 -1.80 -5.97 15.74
CA THR A 376 -0.83 -6.43 16.74
C THR A 376 0.23 -7.30 16.08
N PHE A 377 1.48 -7.04 16.40
CA PHE A 377 2.62 -7.71 15.82
C PHE A 377 3.58 -8.19 16.91
N ILE A 378 4.15 -9.36 16.70
CA ILE A 378 5.36 -9.78 17.41
C ILE A 378 6.55 -9.15 16.68
N TYR A 379 7.48 -8.57 17.45
CA TYR A 379 8.72 -8.06 16.86
C TYR A 379 9.42 -9.14 16.05
N SER A 380 9.76 -8.83 14.81
CA SER A 380 10.52 -9.71 13.93
C SER A 380 11.76 -8.99 13.44
N LYS A 381 12.92 -9.63 13.59
CA LYS A 381 14.21 -9.09 13.15
C LYS A 381 14.19 -8.83 11.64
N ARG A 382 14.66 -7.66 11.22
CA ARG A 382 14.85 -7.31 9.82
C ARG A 382 16.32 -7.01 9.57
N THR A 383 16.98 -7.85 8.79
CA THR A 383 18.40 -7.70 8.43
C THR A 383 18.65 -6.26 7.94
N GLY A 384 19.72 -5.66 8.41
CA GLY A 384 20.08 -4.28 8.07
C GLY A 384 19.40 -3.18 8.90
N THR A 385 18.46 -3.51 9.82
CA THR A 385 17.87 -2.54 10.74
C THR A 385 18.65 -2.46 12.06
N PRO A 386 18.72 -1.29 12.73
CA PRO A 386 19.39 -1.17 14.04
C PRO A 386 18.83 -2.12 15.11
N ALA A 387 17.52 -2.33 15.16
CA ALA A 387 16.90 -3.21 16.15
C ALA A 387 17.29 -4.69 15.97
N ALA A 388 17.62 -5.12 14.75
CA ALA A 388 18.07 -6.49 14.51
C ALA A 388 19.44 -6.80 15.18
N ALA A 389 20.26 -5.78 15.41
CA ALA A 389 21.56 -5.87 16.06
C ALA A 389 21.50 -5.73 17.59
N MET A 390 20.32 -5.44 18.17
CA MET A 390 20.17 -5.33 19.63
C MET A 390 20.25 -6.70 20.29
N GLU A 391 21.02 -6.81 21.39
CA GLU A 391 21.32 -8.08 22.08
C GLU A 391 20.18 -8.55 22.99
N ASN A 392 19.48 -7.64 23.66
CA ASN A 392 18.46 -7.94 24.68
C ASN A 392 17.13 -8.39 24.06
N GLN A 393 17.13 -9.51 23.33
CA GLN A 393 15.91 -10.09 22.78
C GLN A 393 15.02 -10.65 23.90
N VAL A 394 13.72 -10.41 23.82
CA VAL A 394 12.76 -10.97 24.78
C VAL A 394 12.55 -12.45 24.49
N PRO A 395 12.53 -13.33 25.50
CA PRO A 395 12.27 -14.76 25.31
C PRO A 395 10.91 -15.02 24.62
N GLU A 396 10.88 -15.99 23.71
CA GLU A 396 9.70 -16.29 22.88
C GLU A 396 8.43 -16.59 23.72
N GLU A 397 8.59 -17.30 24.81
CA GLU A 397 7.50 -17.65 25.75
C GLU A 397 6.87 -16.38 26.36
N VAL A 398 7.69 -15.41 26.77
CA VAL A 398 7.26 -14.13 27.32
C VAL A 398 6.55 -13.31 26.24
N VAL A 399 7.11 -13.27 25.03
CA VAL A 399 6.50 -12.56 23.89
C VAL A 399 5.12 -13.11 23.57
N LYS A 400 4.97 -14.44 23.57
CA LYS A 400 3.71 -15.11 23.29
C LYS A 400 2.66 -14.80 24.36
N GLU A 401 3.04 -14.87 25.62
CA GLU A 401 2.15 -14.55 26.75
C GLU A 401 1.66 -13.10 26.67
N ARG A 402 2.57 -12.14 26.47
CA ARG A 402 2.21 -10.73 26.29
C ARG A 402 1.32 -10.49 25.08
N PHE A 403 1.62 -11.16 23.97
CA PHE A 403 0.83 -11.05 22.75
C PHE A 403 -0.60 -11.54 22.95
N ASP A 404 -0.81 -12.66 23.65
CA ASP A 404 -2.14 -13.19 23.96
C ASP A 404 -2.93 -12.24 24.89
N ARG A 405 -2.28 -11.62 25.87
CA ARG A 405 -2.88 -10.59 26.74
C ARG A 405 -3.29 -9.35 25.96
N LEU A 406 -2.41 -8.86 25.09
CA LEU A 406 -2.72 -7.71 24.23
C LEU A 406 -3.90 -7.99 23.30
N LEU A 407 -3.94 -9.17 22.66
CA LEU A 407 -5.05 -9.57 21.80
C LEU A 407 -6.38 -9.59 22.57
N HIS A 408 -6.39 -10.17 23.75
CA HIS A 408 -7.60 -10.23 24.59
C HIS A 408 -8.12 -8.82 24.91
N GLU A 409 -7.24 -7.91 25.34
CA GLU A 409 -7.60 -6.53 25.68
C GLU A 409 -8.16 -5.77 24.47
N VAL A 410 -7.45 -5.82 23.34
CA VAL A 410 -7.85 -5.13 22.10
C VAL A 410 -9.17 -5.67 21.57
N GLN A 411 -9.35 -6.99 21.54
CA GLN A 411 -10.58 -7.61 21.05
C GLN A 411 -11.78 -7.29 21.93
N GLY A 412 -11.59 -7.26 23.25
CA GLY A 412 -12.64 -6.86 24.18
C GLY A 412 -13.12 -5.42 23.94
N ILE A 413 -12.18 -4.49 23.85
CA ILE A 413 -12.49 -3.08 23.58
C ILE A 413 -13.15 -2.89 22.20
N SER A 414 -12.61 -3.52 21.17
CA SER A 414 -13.18 -3.44 19.81
C SER A 414 -14.62 -3.98 19.77
N ALA A 415 -14.90 -5.10 20.45
CA ALA A 415 -16.24 -5.66 20.52
C ALA A 415 -17.24 -4.73 21.23
N GLU A 416 -16.83 -4.06 22.31
CA GLU A 416 -17.66 -3.06 23.00
C GLU A 416 -17.99 -1.87 22.07
N ILE A 417 -16.97 -1.32 21.38
CA ILE A 417 -17.15 -0.17 20.49
C ILE A 417 -18.04 -0.55 19.29
N THR A 418 -17.79 -1.68 18.65
CA THR A 418 -18.59 -2.11 17.50
C THR A 418 -20.04 -2.39 17.88
N LYS A 419 -20.28 -2.92 19.07
CA LYS A 419 -21.64 -3.10 19.58
C LYS A 419 -22.36 -1.77 19.85
N GLY A 420 -21.62 -0.73 20.20
CA GLY A 420 -22.16 0.58 20.55
C GLY A 420 -22.87 1.31 19.40
N ILE A 421 -22.61 0.96 18.14
CA ILE A 421 -23.28 1.57 16.98
C ILE A 421 -24.28 0.64 16.29
N GLU A 422 -24.63 -0.50 16.89
CA GLU A 422 -25.74 -1.32 16.40
C GLU A 422 -27.04 -0.52 16.37
N GLY A 423 -27.83 -0.72 15.33
CA GLY A 423 -29.09 -0.02 15.08
C GLY A 423 -28.93 1.33 14.37
N GLU A 424 -27.72 1.88 14.26
CA GLU A 424 -27.48 3.11 13.51
C GLU A 424 -27.62 2.88 12.01
N THR A 425 -28.10 3.90 11.29
CA THR A 425 -28.10 3.95 9.83
C THR A 425 -26.94 4.84 9.37
N VAL A 426 -26.03 4.27 8.58
CA VAL A 426 -24.78 4.94 8.18
C VAL A 426 -24.58 4.84 6.67
N PRO A 427 -23.89 5.84 6.04
CA PRO A 427 -23.56 5.78 4.63
C PRO A 427 -22.45 4.75 4.38
N VAL A 428 -22.70 3.81 3.47
CA VAL A 428 -21.81 2.68 3.14
C VAL A 428 -21.46 2.73 1.66
N LEU A 429 -20.17 2.71 1.31
CA LEU A 429 -19.72 2.48 -0.05
C LEU A 429 -19.79 0.98 -0.33
N VAL A 430 -20.58 0.58 -1.31
CA VAL A 430 -20.70 -0.82 -1.75
C VAL A 430 -19.48 -1.19 -2.57
N GLU A 431 -18.71 -2.20 -2.13
CA GLU A 431 -17.41 -2.49 -2.72
C GLU A 431 -17.42 -3.69 -3.67
N GLU A 432 -18.05 -4.78 -3.27
CA GLU A 432 -18.01 -6.05 -4.02
C GLU A 432 -19.12 -7.02 -3.56
N ILE A 433 -19.32 -8.08 -4.32
CA ILE A 433 -20.09 -9.23 -3.87
C ILE A 433 -19.26 -9.94 -2.80
N ASN A 434 -19.92 -10.40 -1.73
CA ASN A 434 -19.24 -11.14 -0.67
C ASN A 434 -18.68 -12.47 -1.20
N THR A 435 -17.40 -12.72 -0.93
CA THR A 435 -16.71 -13.92 -1.46
C THR A 435 -17.13 -15.23 -0.80
N GLN A 436 -17.80 -15.19 0.36
CA GLN A 436 -18.26 -16.36 1.10
C GLN A 436 -19.75 -16.63 0.92
N ASN A 437 -20.53 -15.60 0.58
CA ASN A 437 -21.96 -15.71 0.32
C ASN A 437 -22.37 -14.70 -0.77
N GLU A 438 -22.60 -15.18 -1.98
CA GLU A 438 -22.92 -14.36 -3.16
C GLU A 438 -24.29 -13.64 -3.07
N GLU A 439 -25.15 -13.98 -2.10
CA GLU A 439 -26.40 -13.26 -1.82
C GLU A 439 -26.17 -11.95 -1.08
N LEU A 440 -24.96 -11.73 -0.56
CA LEU A 440 -24.57 -10.54 0.19
C LEU A 440 -23.63 -9.65 -0.61
N LEU A 441 -23.77 -8.36 -0.41
CA LEU A 441 -22.78 -7.35 -0.78
C LEU A 441 -21.86 -7.07 0.41
N THR A 442 -20.64 -6.69 0.11
CA THR A 442 -19.68 -6.16 1.07
C THR A 442 -19.55 -4.67 0.86
N GLY A 443 -19.74 -3.90 1.91
CA GLY A 443 -19.56 -2.45 1.88
C GLY A 443 -18.64 -1.95 2.99
N ARG A 444 -18.24 -0.70 2.87
CA ARG A 444 -17.31 -0.05 3.81
C ARG A 444 -17.87 1.26 4.33
N LEU A 445 -17.84 1.38 5.66
CA LEU A 445 -18.26 2.58 6.38
C LEU A 445 -17.17 3.66 6.27
N SER A 446 -17.53 4.90 6.61
CA SER A 446 -16.57 6.02 6.71
C SER A 446 -15.46 5.71 7.74
N ASN A 447 -15.78 5.09 8.87
CA ASN A 447 -14.83 4.67 9.89
C ASN A 447 -13.98 3.44 9.52
N ASN A 448 -14.03 2.99 8.27
CA ASN A 448 -13.31 1.85 7.70
C ASN A 448 -13.82 0.45 8.12
N ALA A 449 -14.87 0.35 8.93
CA ALA A 449 -15.49 -0.93 9.25
C ALA A 449 -16.17 -1.56 8.03
N VAL A 450 -16.28 -2.88 8.01
CA VAL A 450 -16.92 -3.67 6.96
C VAL A 450 -18.35 -3.99 7.36
N VAL A 451 -19.28 -3.98 6.41
CA VAL A 451 -20.64 -4.44 6.59
C VAL A 451 -21.06 -5.35 5.43
N HIS A 452 -21.75 -6.43 5.75
CA HIS A 452 -22.35 -7.34 4.78
C HIS A 452 -23.87 -7.22 4.83
N PHE A 453 -24.53 -7.12 3.68
CA PHE A 453 -25.96 -6.93 3.60
C PHE A 453 -26.52 -7.47 2.28
N PRO A 454 -27.79 -7.92 2.25
CA PRO A 454 -28.44 -8.36 1.01
C PRO A 454 -28.56 -7.21 0.00
N GLY A 455 -28.28 -7.49 -1.28
CA GLY A 455 -28.39 -6.46 -2.31
C GLY A 455 -28.01 -7.01 -3.69
N ASP A 456 -28.31 -6.22 -4.72
CA ASP A 456 -27.99 -6.53 -6.11
C ASP A 456 -26.61 -5.95 -6.51
N ALA A 457 -25.87 -6.68 -7.35
CA ALA A 457 -24.53 -6.29 -7.81
C ALA A 457 -24.49 -4.92 -8.55
N SER A 458 -25.63 -4.45 -9.08
CA SER A 458 -25.72 -3.13 -9.71
C SER A 458 -25.48 -1.95 -8.75
N LEU A 459 -25.55 -2.20 -7.44
CA LEU A 459 -25.27 -1.22 -6.39
C LEU A 459 -23.78 -1.03 -6.10
N ILE A 460 -22.90 -1.83 -6.69
CA ILE A 460 -21.44 -1.72 -6.48
C ILE A 460 -20.94 -0.36 -7.00
N GLY A 461 -20.24 0.37 -6.14
CA GLY A 461 -19.77 1.73 -6.39
C GLY A 461 -20.65 2.83 -5.82
N GLU A 462 -21.89 2.51 -5.42
CA GLU A 462 -22.81 3.46 -4.80
C GLU A 462 -22.56 3.65 -3.30
N ILE A 463 -22.90 4.83 -2.79
CA ILE A 463 -22.92 5.10 -1.34
C ILE A 463 -24.37 5.11 -0.90
N LEU A 464 -24.74 4.12 -0.08
CA LEU A 464 -26.13 3.87 0.33
C LEU A 464 -26.27 3.95 1.86
N PRO A 465 -27.45 4.36 2.37
CA PRO A 465 -27.77 4.25 3.78
C PRO A 465 -28.02 2.77 4.15
N VAL A 466 -27.23 2.26 5.07
CA VAL A 466 -27.35 0.88 5.57
C VAL A 466 -27.54 0.92 7.09
N LYS A 467 -28.58 0.26 7.58
CA LYS A 467 -28.80 0.05 9.00
C LYS A 467 -27.92 -1.11 9.48
N LEU A 468 -27.13 -0.88 10.52
CA LEU A 468 -26.28 -1.90 11.15
C LEU A 468 -27.14 -2.75 12.09
N VAL A 469 -27.43 -3.98 11.71
CA VAL A 469 -28.39 -4.86 12.44
C VAL A 469 -27.68 -5.61 13.55
N GLU A 470 -26.47 -6.13 13.29
CA GLU A 470 -25.74 -6.96 14.23
C GLU A 470 -24.22 -6.78 14.06
N SER A 471 -23.51 -6.62 15.17
CA SER A 471 -22.03 -6.64 15.20
C SER A 471 -21.54 -8.08 15.32
N LYS A 472 -20.55 -8.43 14.48
CA LYS A 472 -19.81 -9.70 14.51
C LYS A 472 -18.37 -9.51 15.00
N GLY A 473 -18.09 -8.43 15.71
CA GLY A 473 -16.78 -8.05 16.23
C GLY A 473 -15.90 -7.36 15.18
N PHE A 474 -15.65 -7.96 14.02
CA PHE A 474 -14.80 -7.39 12.97
C PHE A 474 -15.58 -6.83 11.78
N TYR A 475 -16.87 -7.10 11.68
CA TYR A 475 -17.76 -6.61 10.64
C TYR A 475 -19.19 -6.54 11.17
N TYR A 476 -20.08 -5.93 10.40
CA TYR A 476 -21.52 -5.85 10.70
C TYR A 476 -22.33 -6.65 9.69
N MET A 477 -23.46 -7.15 10.13
CA MET A 477 -24.59 -7.47 9.26
C MET A 477 -25.48 -6.25 9.18
N GLY A 478 -25.98 -5.93 7.99
CA GLY A 478 -26.79 -4.73 7.75
C GLY A 478 -27.95 -4.97 6.82
N GLU A 479 -28.78 -3.94 6.66
CA GLU A 479 -29.92 -3.88 5.74
C GLU A 479 -29.96 -2.50 5.07
N ILE A 480 -30.24 -2.49 3.75
CA ILE A 480 -30.40 -1.21 3.02
C ILE A 480 -31.69 -0.52 3.51
N VAL A 481 -31.57 0.74 3.85
CA VAL A 481 -32.73 1.60 4.20
C VAL A 481 -33.22 2.26 2.93
N LYS A 482 -34.51 2.06 2.64
CA LYS A 482 -35.19 2.66 1.47
C LYS A 482 -35.52 4.12 1.68
#